data_b06fe2bf722cb745c0ff23b1326b4785
#
_entry.id   b06fe2bf722cb745c0ff23b1326b4785
#
_cell.length_a   1.000
_cell.length_b   1.000
_cell.length_c   1.000
_cell.angle_alpha   90.00
_cell.angle_beta   90.00
_cell.angle_gamma   90.00
#
_symmetry.space_group_name_H-M   'P 1'
#
loop_
_entity.id
_entity.type
_entity.pdbx_description
1 polymer ?
#
loop_
_entity_poly.entity_id
_entity_poly.type
_entity_poly.pdbx_seq_one_letter_code
_entity_poly.pdbx_strand_id
1 'polypeptide(L)'
;DLLLCAIFGGLISGTGSGLAIRYGGAMDGIEVMAVIFAKPLGISVGTFVMAYNTVLYILCGIARGSWILPLYSVVAYAAGLKAVDFIVEGVDRSKSAMIITTRPGEVCAALSEAFGCGITVMDARGYYSDSEKSVVYIVVNRFQIPRMRTLVHEEDPAAYISIAEVADVFHRADG
;
A
#
# COMPACT_ATOMS: atom_id res chain seq x y z
N ASP A 1 26.68 5.62 18.01
CA ASP A 1 25.51 6.52 17.95
C ASP A 1 24.24 5.76 18.25
N LEU A 2 23.62 6.03 19.39
CA LEU A 2 22.46 5.28 19.89
C LEU A 2 21.26 5.40 18.95
N LEU A 3 21.12 6.54 18.27
CA LEU A 3 20.08 6.80 17.28
C LEU A 3 20.24 5.88 16.06
N LEU A 4 21.44 5.74 15.55
CA LEU A 4 21.71 4.82 14.44
C LEU A 4 21.41 3.37 14.82
N CYS A 5 21.82 2.96 16.03
CA CYS A 5 21.49 1.63 16.53
C CYS A 5 19.97 1.41 16.65
N ALA A 6 19.21 2.43 17.10
CA ALA A 6 17.76 2.34 17.19
C ALA A 6 17.11 2.19 15.79
N ILE A 7 17.55 2.98 14.82
CA ILE A 7 17.01 2.93 13.45
C ILE A 7 17.35 1.60 12.77
N PHE A 8 18.63 1.22 12.73
CA PHE A 8 19.04 -0.02 12.06
C PHE A 8 18.53 -1.26 12.80
N GLY A 9 18.54 -1.26 14.14
CA GLY A 9 17.96 -2.33 14.92
C GLY A 9 16.46 -2.50 14.67
N GLY A 10 15.72 -1.38 14.58
CA GLY A 10 14.30 -1.37 14.20
C GLY A 10 14.08 -1.92 12.80
N LEU A 11 14.84 -1.47 11.80
CA LEU A 11 14.74 -1.94 10.42
C LEU A 11 15.01 -3.45 10.31
N ILE A 12 16.07 -3.95 10.92
CA ILE A 12 16.45 -5.38 10.89
C ILE A 12 15.37 -6.23 11.57
N SER A 13 14.94 -5.82 12.76
CA SER A 13 13.89 -6.52 13.51
C SER A 13 12.55 -6.49 12.76
N GLY A 14 12.16 -5.32 12.24
CA GLY A 14 10.95 -5.15 11.42
C GLY A 14 10.98 -5.98 10.13
N THR A 15 12.15 -6.10 9.49
CA THR A 15 12.33 -6.98 8.32
C THR A 15 12.06 -8.44 8.67
N GLY A 16 12.61 -8.93 9.79
CA GLY A 16 12.37 -10.28 10.27
C GLY A 16 10.89 -10.53 10.58
N SER A 17 10.26 -9.59 11.31
CA SER A 17 8.84 -9.65 11.64
C SER A 17 7.95 -9.62 10.39
N GLY A 18 8.25 -8.73 9.46
CA GLY A 18 7.51 -8.62 8.20
C GLY A 18 7.57 -9.89 7.36
N LEU A 19 8.74 -10.53 7.28
CA LEU A 19 8.88 -11.82 6.61
C LEU A 19 8.07 -12.92 7.30
N ALA A 20 8.13 -13.01 8.63
CA ALA A 20 7.34 -13.98 9.38
C ALA A 20 5.84 -13.81 9.12
N ILE A 21 5.31 -12.59 9.20
CA ILE A 21 3.91 -12.28 8.94
C ILE A 21 3.52 -12.60 7.49
N ARG A 22 4.36 -12.24 6.52
CA ARG A 22 4.10 -12.49 5.09
C ARG A 22 3.95 -13.98 4.77
N TYR A 23 4.66 -14.83 5.49
CA TYR A 23 4.56 -16.30 5.34
C TYR A 23 3.57 -16.95 6.32
N GLY A 24 2.68 -16.16 6.94
CA GLY A 24 1.60 -16.67 7.80
C GLY A 24 2.04 -17.03 9.22
N GLY A 25 3.23 -16.57 9.63
CA GLY A 25 3.69 -16.67 11.02
C GLY A 25 3.16 -15.54 11.89
N ALA A 26 3.09 -15.76 13.21
CA ALA A 26 2.86 -14.74 14.21
C ALA A 26 4.10 -14.68 15.12
N MET A 27 4.57 -13.47 15.44
CA MET A 27 5.77 -13.32 16.26
C MET A 27 5.45 -13.07 17.73
N ASP A 28 4.40 -12.30 18.00
CA ASP A 28 4.06 -11.88 19.36
C ASP A 28 2.59 -12.16 19.70
N GLY A 29 2.32 -12.56 20.97
CA GLY A 29 0.97 -12.70 21.48
C GLY A 29 0.15 -11.40 21.45
N ILE A 30 0.81 -10.25 21.41
CA ILE A 30 0.18 -8.93 21.26
C ILE A 30 -0.52 -8.77 19.91
N GLU A 31 0.02 -9.30 18.82
CA GLU A 31 -0.63 -9.28 17.52
C GLU A 31 -1.93 -10.07 17.55
N VAL A 32 -1.93 -11.22 18.19
CA VAL A 32 -3.13 -12.04 18.38
C VAL A 32 -4.16 -11.31 19.25
N MET A 33 -3.72 -10.72 20.36
CA MET A 33 -4.58 -9.90 21.22
C MET A 33 -5.14 -8.69 20.46
N ALA A 34 -4.31 -8.02 19.65
CA ALA A 34 -4.73 -6.90 18.84
C ALA A 34 -5.83 -7.30 17.83
N VAL A 35 -5.72 -8.46 17.19
CA VAL A 35 -6.77 -8.98 16.29
C VAL A 35 -8.09 -9.22 17.05
N ILE A 36 -8.02 -9.77 18.27
CA ILE A 36 -9.19 -10.08 19.08
C ILE A 36 -9.87 -8.80 19.57
N PHE A 37 -9.10 -7.83 20.07
CA PHE A 37 -9.66 -6.63 20.73
C PHE A 37 -9.87 -5.44 19.80
N ALA A 38 -9.09 -5.30 18.72
CA ALA A 38 -9.24 -4.18 17.77
C ALA A 38 -10.53 -4.29 16.97
N LYS A 39 -10.93 -5.52 16.58
CA LYS A 39 -12.14 -5.76 15.79
C LYS A 39 -13.42 -5.23 16.43
N PRO A 40 -13.76 -5.56 17.70
CA PRO A 40 -14.96 -5.03 18.36
C PRO A 40 -14.86 -3.53 18.67
N LEU A 41 -13.66 -2.96 18.77
CA LEU A 41 -13.45 -1.53 19.02
C LEU A 41 -13.44 -0.69 17.73
N GLY A 42 -13.51 -1.31 16.55
CA GLY A 42 -13.49 -0.61 15.27
C GLY A 42 -12.17 0.11 14.96
N ILE A 43 -11.07 -0.27 15.62
CA ILE A 43 -9.74 0.29 15.41
C ILE A 43 -8.85 -0.68 14.65
N SER A 44 -7.83 -0.16 13.94
CA SER A 44 -6.87 -1.03 13.26
C SER A 44 -5.96 -1.75 14.26
N VAL A 45 -5.51 -2.96 13.88
CA VAL A 45 -4.54 -3.74 14.66
C VAL A 45 -3.29 -2.92 14.97
N GLY A 46 -2.77 -2.19 13.97
CA GLY A 46 -1.60 -1.32 14.15
C GLY A 46 -1.83 -0.20 15.17
N THR A 47 -3.02 0.41 15.17
CA THR A 47 -3.39 1.45 16.16
C THR A 47 -3.44 0.89 17.57
N PHE A 48 -3.99 -0.32 17.74
CA PHE A 48 -4.03 -0.99 19.04
C PHE A 48 -2.62 -1.28 19.57
N VAL A 49 -1.76 -1.88 18.74
CA VAL A 49 -0.37 -2.19 19.10
C VAL A 49 0.43 -0.93 19.40
N MET A 50 0.21 0.14 18.63
CA MET A 50 0.87 1.43 18.87
C MET A 50 0.44 2.06 20.19
N ALA A 51 -0.83 2.03 20.53
CA ALA A 51 -1.35 2.53 21.79
C ALA A 51 -0.78 1.74 22.97
N TYR A 52 -0.74 0.41 22.89
CA TYR A 52 -0.16 -0.46 23.89
C TYR A 52 1.33 -0.18 24.12
N ASN A 53 2.12 -0.10 23.05
CA ASN A 53 3.54 0.22 23.12
C ASN A 53 3.80 1.61 23.71
N THR A 54 2.96 2.59 23.36
CA THR A 54 3.05 3.96 23.92
C THR A 54 2.89 3.95 25.43
N VAL A 55 1.90 3.22 25.95
CA VAL A 55 1.70 3.06 27.40
C VAL A 55 2.90 2.41 28.05
N LEU A 56 3.44 1.33 27.45
CA LEU A 56 4.65 0.67 27.95
C LEU A 56 5.85 1.60 28.00
N TYR A 57 6.08 2.39 26.95
CA TYR A 57 7.21 3.32 26.92
C TYR A 57 7.10 4.42 27.97
N ILE A 58 5.88 4.92 28.22
CA ILE A 58 5.62 5.89 29.32
C ILE A 58 5.94 5.26 30.68
N LEU A 59 5.44 4.04 30.93
CA LEU A 59 5.70 3.33 32.17
C LEU A 59 7.20 3.07 32.38
N CYS A 60 7.91 2.66 31.34
CA CYS A 60 9.36 2.49 31.37
C CYS A 60 10.11 3.79 31.66
N GLY A 61 9.66 4.91 31.08
CA GLY A 61 10.23 6.24 31.34
C GLY A 61 10.12 6.65 32.79
N ILE A 62 8.94 6.45 33.37
CA ILE A 62 8.67 6.75 34.79
C ILE A 62 9.49 5.83 35.70
N ALA A 63 9.49 4.52 35.42
CA ALA A 63 10.19 3.53 36.26
C ALA A 63 11.72 3.72 36.29
N ARG A 64 12.29 4.18 35.17
CA ARG A 64 13.73 4.42 35.04
C ARG A 64 14.17 5.85 35.37
N GLY A 65 13.25 6.79 35.52
CA GLY A 65 13.56 8.20 35.73
C GLY A 65 14.31 8.85 34.56
N SER A 66 14.25 8.24 33.36
CA SER A 66 14.93 8.74 32.16
C SER A 66 14.04 8.56 30.93
N TRP A 67 13.87 9.62 30.16
CA TRP A 67 13.07 9.63 28.93
C TRP A 67 13.86 9.30 27.66
N ILE A 68 15.20 9.20 27.78
CA ILE A 68 16.07 8.99 26.64
C ILE A 68 15.80 7.61 26.01
N LEU A 69 15.75 6.55 26.80
CA LEU A 69 15.52 5.18 26.32
C LEU A 69 14.12 5.00 25.69
N PRO A 70 13.01 5.45 26.32
CA PRO A 70 11.70 5.42 25.70
C PRO A 70 11.64 6.13 24.35
N LEU A 71 12.28 7.29 24.20
CA LEU A 71 12.33 8.02 22.93
C LEU A 71 13.04 7.22 21.83
N TYR A 72 14.17 6.60 22.13
CA TYR A 72 14.85 5.70 21.18
C TYR A 72 14.02 4.47 20.85
N SER A 73 13.24 3.94 21.79
CA SER A 73 12.33 2.82 21.54
C SER A 73 11.22 3.22 20.57
N VAL A 74 10.67 4.42 20.67
CA VAL A 74 9.69 4.95 19.70
C VAL A 74 10.30 5.04 18.31
N VAL A 75 11.53 5.54 18.19
CA VAL A 75 12.24 5.64 16.89
C VAL A 75 12.49 4.25 16.31
N ALA A 76 12.98 3.30 17.11
CA ALA A 76 13.20 1.92 16.69
C ALA A 76 11.91 1.24 16.23
N TYR A 77 10.82 1.43 16.98
CA TYR A 77 9.51 0.89 16.63
C TYR A 77 8.96 1.50 15.34
N ALA A 78 9.06 2.80 15.17
CA ALA A 78 8.61 3.47 13.93
C ALA A 78 9.40 2.99 12.70
N ALA A 79 10.71 2.80 12.82
CA ALA A 79 11.55 2.24 11.77
C ALA A 79 11.16 0.79 11.46
N GLY A 80 10.93 -0.04 12.50
CA GLY A 80 10.49 -1.42 12.36
C GLY A 80 9.13 -1.53 11.70
N LEU A 81 8.15 -0.71 12.11
CA LEU A 81 6.82 -0.70 11.53
C LEU A 81 6.87 -0.40 10.02
N LYS A 82 7.67 0.58 9.60
CA LYS A 82 7.86 0.89 8.18
C LYS A 82 8.49 -0.26 7.40
N ALA A 83 9.42 -1.00 8.00
CA ALA A 83 10.01 -2.18 7.39
C ALA A 83 8.98 -3.32 7.27
N VAL A 84 8.17 -3.54 8.31
CA VAL A 84 7.06 -4.53 8.27
C VAL A 84 6.07 -4.19 7.17
N ASP A 85 5.56 -2.96 7.14
CA ASP A 85 4.62 -2.50 6.11
C ASP A 85 5.17 -2.73 4.70
N PHE A 86 6.45 -2.37 4.48
CA PHE A 86 7.10 -2.54 3.18
C PHE A 86 7.20 -4.01 2.75
N ILE A 87 7.45 -4.93 3.67
CA ILE A 87 7.62 -6.35 3.37
C ILE A 87 6.28 -7.06 3.26
N VAL A 88 5.34 -6.78 4.17
CA VAL A 88 4.02 -7.42 4.18
C VAL A 88 3.19 -6.98 2.99
N GLU A 89 3.14 -5.69 2.72
CA GLU A 89 2.41 -5.14 1.57
C GLU A 89 3.13 -5.39 0.25
N GLY A 90 4.44 -5.67 0.30
CA GLY A 90 5.27 -5.91 -0.87
C GLY A 90 5.57 -4.65 -1.68
N VAL A 91 6.44 -4.83 -2.67
CA VAL A 91 6.80 -3.78 -3.63
C VAL A 91 5.68 -3.56 -4.65
N ASP A 92 4.87 -4.59 -4.85
CA ASP A 92 3.82 -4.65 -5.88
C ASP A 92 2.45 -4.21 -5.36
N ARG A 93 2.35 -2.95 -4.93
CA ARG A 93 1.04 -2.33 -4.76
C ARG A 93 0.42 -2.12 -6.13
N SER A 94 -0.53 -2.98 -6.48
CA SER A 94 -1.33 -2.80 -7.67
C SER A 94 -2.18 -1.54 -7.55
N LYS A 95 -2.24 -0.78 -8.62
CA LYS A 95 -3.10 0.39 -8.75
C LYS A 95 -4.08 0.14 -9.88
N SER A 96 -5.33 0.47 -9.68
CA SER A 96 -6.29 0.52 -10.76
C SER A 96 -6.28 1.91 -11.39
N ALA A 97 -6.30 1.96 -12.70
CA ALA A 97 -6.50 3.18 -13.44
C ALA A 97 -7.82 3.09 -14.24
N MET A 98 -8.63 4.13 -14.11
CA MET A 98 -9.80 4.36 -14.95
C MET A 98 -9.46 5.51 -15.88
N ILE A 99 -9.44 5.23 -17.17
CA ILE A 99 -9.09 6.18 -18.21
C ILE A 99 -10.36 6.48 -19.01
N ILE A 100 -10.83 7.70 -18.95
CA ILE A 100 -12.00 8.15 -19.70
C ILE A 100 -11.48 8.81 -20.99
N THR A 101 -11.79 8.21 -22.12
CA THR A 101 -11.26 8.60 -23.43
C THR A 101 -12.34 8.54 -24.51
N THR A 102 -12.12 9.29 -25.58
CA THR A 102 -12.90 9.22 -26.83
C THR A 102 -12.23 8.33 -27.88
N ARG A 103 -11.00 7.85 -27.58
CA ARG A 103 -10.19 7.00 -28.48
C ARG A 103 -9.80 5.68 -27.81
N PRO A 104 -10.79 4.83 -27.43
CA PRO A 104 -10.49 3.61 -26.66
C PRO A 104 -9.61 2.62 -27.44
N GLY A 105 -9.75 2.55 -28.77
CA GLY A 105 -8.99 1.60 -29.59
C GLY A 105 -7.48 1.88 -29.57
N GLU A 106 -7.08 3.14 -29.77
CA GLU A 106 -5.68 3.57 -29.78
C GLU A 106 -5.05 3.44 -28.39
N VAL A 107 -5.76 3.92 -27.38
CA VAL A 107 -5.32 3.83 -25.97
C VAL A 107 -5.15 2.37 -25.55
N CYS A 108 -6.10 1.49 -25.86
CA CYS A 108 -6.01 0.08 -25.50
C CYS A 108 -4.88 -0.64 -26.23
N ALA A 109 -4.66 -0.33 -27.52
CA ALA A 109 -3.57 -0.91 -28.29
C ALA A 109 -2.21 -0.55 -27.70
N ALA A 110 -1.97 0.73 -27.43
CA ALA A 110 -0.73 1.21 -26.83
C ALA A 110 -0.48 0.61 -25.44
N LEU A 111 -1.50 0.54 -24.59
CA LEU A 111 -1.39 -0.03 -23.25
C LEU A 111 -1.17 -1.56 -23.27
N SER A 112 -1.88 -2.28 -24.17
CA SER A 112 -1.73 -3.72 -24.31
C SER A 112 -0.34 -4.10 -24.81
N GLU A 113 0.20 -3.37 -25.77
CA GLU A 113 1.56 -3.58 -26.27
C GLU A 113 2.62 -3.30 -25.20
N ALA A 114 2.42 -2.24 -24.40
CA ALA A 114 3.40 -1.82 -23.43
C ALA A 114 3.44 -2.67 -22.14
N PHE A 115 2.29 -3.22 -21.72
CA PHE A 115 2.15 -3.86 -20.41
C PHE A 115 1.74 -5.33 -20.47
N GLY A 116 1.18 -5.81 -21.59
CA GLY A 116 0.77 -7.22 -21.76
C GLY A 116 -0.28 -7.68 -20.74
N CYS A 117 -1.08 -6.75 -20.18
CA CYS A 117 -2.07 -7.05 -19.16
C CYS A 117 -3.50 -6.92 -19.70
N GLY A 118 -4.45 -7.53 -18.98
CA GLY A 118 -5.87 -7.46 -19.33
C GLY A 118 -6.40 -6.03 -19.21
N ILE A 119 -7.11 -5.58 -20.23
CA ILE A 119 -7.75 -4.27 -20.29
C ILE A 119 -9.24 -4.48 -20.48
N THR A 120 -10.05 -3.79 -19.68
CA THR A 120 -11.51 -3.83 -19.80
C THR A 120 -12.01 -2.48 -20.29
N VAL A 121 -12.85 -2.50 -21.35
CA VAL A 121 -13.48 -1.29 -21.90
C VAL A 121 -14.95 -1.32 -21.53
N MET A 122 -15.45 -0.19 -21.05
CA MET A 122 -16.85 0.03 -20.72
C MET A 122 -17.35 1.24 -21.49
N ASP A 123 -18.51 1.14 -22.13
CA ASP A 123 -19.15 2.26 -22.78
C ASP A 123 -19.69 3.24 -21.75
N ALA A 124 -19.46 4.52 -22.00
CA ALA A 124 -19.88 5.60 -21.13
C ALA A 124 -20.37 6.80 -21.93
N ARG A 125 -21.16 7.66 -21.31
CA ARG A 125 -21.62 8.91 -21.89
C ARG A 125 -21.33 10.07 -20.96
N GLY A 126 -20.74 11.11 -21.50
CA GLY A 126 -20.51 12.33 -20.75
C GLY A 126 -21.83 13.07 -20.52
N TYR A 127 -22.27 13.15 -19.26
CA TYR A 127 -23.56 13.81 -18.95
C TYR A 127 -23.60 15.27 -19.38
N TYR A 128 -22.53 16.00 -19.16
CA TYR A 128 -22.48 17.43 -19.46
C TYR A 128 -22.19 17.72 -20.95
N SER A 129 -21.31 16.93 -21.57
CA SER A 129 -20.91 17.12 -22.98
C SER A 129 -21.81 16.39 -23.97
N ASP A 130 -22.71 15.53 -23.48
CA ASP A 130 -23.57 14.62 -24.27
C ASP A 130 -22.79 13.80 -25.31
N SER A 131 -21.51 13.59 -25.06
CA SER A 131 -20.61 12.88 -25.98
C SER A 131 -20.42 11.43 -25.55
N GLU A 132 -20.34 10.54 -26.54
CA GLU A 132 -19.93 9.16 -26.32
C GLU A 132 -18.48 9.12 -25.84
N LYS A 133 -18.22 8.37 -24.80
CA LYS A 133 -16.90 8.13 -24.19
C LYS A 133 -16.78 6.67 -23.82
N SER A 134 -15.55 6.22 -23.62
CA SER A 134 -15.29 4.90 -23.06
C SER A 134 -14.45 5.03 -21.80
N VAL A 135 -14.72 4.15 -20.86
CA VAL A 135 -13.89 3.98 -19.65
C VAL A 135 -13.03 2.75 -19.86
N VAL A 136 -11.73 2.97 -19.95
CA VAL A 136 -10.73 1.91 -20.02
C VAL A 136 -10.25 1.62 -18.60
N TYR A 137 -10.47 0.41 -18.11
CA TYR A 137 -10.03 -0.05 -16.81
C TYR A 137 -8.82 -0.95 -16.95
N ILE A 138 -7.75 -0.62 -16.26
CA ILE A 138 -6.50 -1.36 -16.27
C ILE A 138 -5.92 -1.42 -14.85
N VAL A 139 -5.32 -2.55 -14.48
CA VAL A 139 -4.57 -2.70 -13.25
C VAL A 139 -3.09 -2.77 -13.58
N VAL A 140 -2.32 -1.87 -13.01
CA VAL A 140 -0.89 -1.72 -13.26
C VAL A 140 -0.12 -1.62 -11.93
N ASN A 141 1.17 -1.91 -11.99
CA ASN A 141 2.07 -1.69 -10.87
C ASN A 141 2.34 -0.18 -10.70
N ARG A 142 2.57 0.26 -9.46
CA ARG A 142 2.91 1.67 -9.14
C ARG A 142 4.06 2.24 -10.00
N PHE A 143 5.01 1.41 -10.39
CA PHE A 143 6.14 1.81 -11.22
C PHE A 143 5.78 1.98 -12.71
N GLN A 144 4.67 1.39 -13.15
CA GLN A 144 4.18 1.49 -14.53
C GLN A 144 3.32 2.74 -14.75
N ILE A 145 2.85 3.38 -13.68
CA ILE A 145 1.96 4.55 -13.75
C ILE A 145 2.55 5.69 -14.59
N PRO A 146 3.81 6.12 -14.40
CA PRO A 146 4.35 7.22 -15.21
C PRO A 146 4.33 6.90 -16.71
N ARG A 147 4.74 5.69 -17.09
CA ARG A 147 4.73 5.23 -18.49
C ARG A 147 3.31 5.13 -19.04
N MET A 148 2.38 4.61 -18.25
CA MET A 148 0.96 4.53 -18.62
C MET A 148 0.39 5.94 -18.92
N ARG A 149 0.67 6.92 -18.05
CA ARG A 149 0.19 8.31 -18.25
C ARG A 149 0.76 8.93 -19.52
N THR A 150 2.03 8.69 -19.82
CA THR A 150 2.66 9.19 -21.04
C THR A 150 2.01 8.60 -22.27
N LEU A 151 1.84 7.27 -22.34
CA LEU A 151 1.21 6.59 -23.46
C LEU A 151 -0.23 7.05 -23.68
N VAL A 152 -1.03 7.15 -22.63
CA VAL A 152 -2.40 7.65 -22.75
C VAL A 152 -2.46 9.07 -23.26
N HIS A 153 -1.55 9.93 -22.77
CA HIS A 153 -1.52 11.33 -23.18
C HIS A 153 -1.01 11.54 -24.62
N GLU A 154 -0.17 10.64 -25.11
CA GLU A 154 0.27 10.62 -26.52
C GLU A 154 -0.88 10.26 -27.47
N GLU A 155 -1.72 9.29 -27.10
CA GLU A 155 -2.83 8.84 -27.92
C GLU A 155 -4.08 9.74 -27.80
N ASP A 156 -4.40 10.18 -26.58
CA ASP A 156 -5.52 11.08 -26.33
C ASP A 156 -5.12 12.13 -25.26
N PRO A 157 -4.67 13.32 -25.70
CA PRO A 157 -4.33 14.42 -24.78
C PRO A 157 -5.51 14.90 -23.91
N ALA A 158 -6.75 14.63 -24.32
CA ALA A 158 -7.94 15.02 -23.58
C ALA A 158 -8.46 13.92 -22.64
N ALA A 159 -7.77 12.76 -22.57
CA ALA A 159 -8.16 11.68 -21.70
C ALA A 159 -8.02 12.06 -20.21
N TYR A 160 -9.01 11.65 -19.43
CA TYR A 160 -9.00 11.82 -17.98
C TYR A 160 -8.58 10.51 -17.30
N ILE A 161 -7.55 10.56 -16.46
CA ILE A 161 -7.03 9.39 -15.77
C ILE A 161 -7.26 9.51 -14.26
N SER A 162 -8.02 8.58 -13.70
CA SER A 162 -8.21 8.42 -12.27
C SER A 162 -7.47 7.18 -11.78
N ILE A 163 -6.69 7.30 -10.72
CA ILE A 163 -5.89 6.20 -10.17
C ILE A 163 -6.33 5.95 -8.73
N ALA A 164 -6.66 4.69 -8.44
CA ALA A 164 -7.06 4.25 -7.10
C ALA A 164 -6.14 3.14 -6.58
N GLU A 165 -6.07 3.02 -5.27
CA GLU A 165 -5.41 1.87 -4.64
C GLU A 165 -6.30 0.65 -4.71
N VAL A 166 -5.72 -0.48 -5.10
CA VAL A 166 -6.39 -1.76 -5.09
C VAL A 166 -5.88 -2.52 -3.87
N ALA A 167 -6.81 -2.97 -3.02
CA ALA A 167 -6.45 -3.69 -1.81
C ALA A 167 -5.83 -5.05 -2.12
N ASP A 168 -6.36 -5.74 -3.13
CA ASP A 168 -5.85 -7.04 -3.61
C ASP A 168 -6.32 -7.32 -5.03
N VAL A 169 -5.55 -8.10 -5.78
CA VAL A 169 -5.87 -8.53 -7.15
C VAL A 169 -5.70 -10.03 -7.22
N PHE A 170 -6.80 -10.75 -7.27
CA PHE A 170 -6.78 -12.18 -7.55
C PHE A 170 -6.83 -12.41 -9.06
N HIS A 171 -5.70 -12.80 -9.63
CA HIS A 171 -5.64 -13.33 -10.98
C HIS A 171 -5.34 -14.82 -10.91
N ARG A 172 -6.33 -15.64 -11.21
CA ARG A 172 -6.10 -17.05 -11.43
C ARG A 172 -5.54 -17.20 -12.83
N ALA A 173 -4.24 -17.44 -12.92
CA ALA A 173 -3.62 -17.86 -14.15
C ALA A 173 -4.11 -19.30 -14.44
N ASP A 174 -5.26 -19.43 -15.09
CA ASP A 174 -5.71 -20.70 -15.60
C ASP A 174 -5.08 -20.91 -16.98
N GLY A 175 -4.18 -21.94 -17.02
CA GLY A 175 -3.83 -22.75 -18.16
C GLY A 175 -2.95 -22.17 -19.22
#